data_814a778b371f5c492e20943274f37be6
#
_entry.id   814a778b371f5c492e20943274f37be6
#
_cell.length_a   1.000
_cell.length_b   1.000
_cell.length_c   1.000
_cell.angle_alpha   90.00
_cell.angle_beta   90.00
_cell.angle_gamma   90.00
#
_symmetry.space_group_name_H-M   'P 1'
#
loop_
_entity.id
_entity.type
_entity.pdbx_description
1 polymer ?
#
loop_
_entity_poly.entity_id
_entity_poly.type
_entity_poly.pdbx_seq_one_letter_code
_entity_poly.pdbx_strand_id
1 'polypeptide(L)'
;MAPYLIGMTKLTLVQDQAIQALMAGIVGAEAFDRLFAGIRFDKIDGTMLYAFARDEEIASDIEEGYSPYIAAVASRVLKTQVDIVVVMPKVLQ
;
A
#
# COMPACT_ATOMS: atom_id res chain seq x y z
N MET A 1 25.78 14.70 -5.84
CA MET A 1 24.79 13.93 -5.33
C MET A 1 23.55 14.72 -4.92
N ALA A 2 22.47 14.19 -5.18
CA ALA A 2 21.25 14.93 -5.00
C ALA A 2 20.25 14.11 -4.21
N PRO A 3 20.54 13.91 -2.95
CA PRO A 3 19.68 13.07 -2.12
C PRO A 3 18.25 13.58 -2.03
N TYR A 4 18.08 14.84 -2.17
CA TYR A 4 16.76 15.40 -2.11
C TYR A 4 15.87 14.93 -3.25
N LEU A 5 16.46 14.30 -4.25
CA LEU A 5 15.68 13.82 -5.36
C LEU A 5 14.97 12.52 -5.10
N ILE A 6 15.30 11.85 -4.02
CA ILE A 6 14.79 10.55 -3.84
C ILE A 6 13.61 10.47 -2.93
N GLY A 7 12.88 11.53 -2.78
CA GLY A 7 11.71 11.48 -1.93
C GLY A 7 10.70 10.45 -2.41
N MET A 8 10.49 10.33 -3.71
CA MET A 8 9.38 9.56 -4.24
C MET A 8 9.84 8.52 -5.24
N THR A 9 9.41 7.28 -5.06
CA THR A 9 9.73 6.18 -5.94
C THR A 9 8.48 5.36 -6.21
N LYS A 10 8.18 5.13 -7.48
CA LYS A 10 7.06 4.27 -7.86
C LYS A 10 7.41 2.82 -7.56
N LEU A 11 6.45 2.08 -7.08
CA LEU A 11 6.63 0.65 -6.90
C LEU A 11 6.55 -0.04 -8.26
N THR A 12 7.32 -1.11 -8.40
CA THR A 12 7.19 -1.96 -9.57
C THR A 12 5.94 -2.82 -9.41
N LEU A 13 5.49 -3.40 -10.51
CA LEU A 13 4.36 -4.30 -10.47
C LEU A 13 4.63 -5.48 -9.55
N VAL A 14 5.86 -5.99 -9.59
CA VAL A 14 6.23 -7.12 -8.74
C VAL A 14 6.14 -6.75 -7.27
N GLN A 15 6.61 -5.57 -6.91
CA GLN A 15 6.53 -5.10 -5.53
C GLN A 15 5.08 -4.92 -5.07
N ASP A 16 4.26 -4.32 -5.91
CA ASP A 16 2.85 -4.14 -5.62
C ASP A 16 2.18 -5.50 -5.39
N GLN A 17 2.41 -6.44 -6.28
CA GLN A 17 1.79 -7.75 -6.17
C GLN A 17 2.31 -8.53 -4.98
N ALA A 18 3.58 -8.35 -4.63
CA ALA A 18 4.14 -9.02 -3.46
C ALA A 18 3.47 -8.54 -2.17
N ILE A 19 3.26 -7.23 -2.07
CA ILE A 19 2.57 -6.68 -0.90
C ILE A 19 1.15 -7.22 -0.84
N GLN A 20 0.45 -7.25 -1.98
CA GLN A 20 -0.91 -7.77 -2.03
C GLN A 20 -0.97 -9.22 -1.60
N ALA A 21 -0.05 -10.04 -2.08
CA ALA A 21 -0.06 -11.47 -1.74
C ALA A 21 0.18 -11.68 -0.25
N LEU A 22 1.10 -10.93 0.33
CA LEU A 22 1.37 -11.05 1.75
C LEU A 22 0.19 -10.56 2.59
N MET A 23 -0.46 -9.49 2.16
CA MET A 23 -1.65 -9.02 2.87
C MET A 23 -2.78 -10.04 2.77
N ALA A 24 -2.94 -10.69 1.62
CA ALA A 24 -3.96 -11.72 1.49
C ALA A 24 -3.73 -12.86 2.48
N GLY A 25 -2.47 -13.22 2.71
CA GLY A 25 -2.13 -14.24 3.69
C GLY A 25 -2.44 -13.81 5.12
N ILE A 26 -2.32 -12.53 5.40
CA ILE A 26 -2.58 -12.00 6.74
C ILE A 26 -4.07 -11.89 7.02
N VAL A 27 -4.83 -11.30 6.09
CA VAL A 27 -6.24 -11.03 6.35
C VAL A 27 -7.16 -12.17 5.94
N GLY A 28 -6.68 -13.06 5.08
CA GLY A 28 -7.50 -14.16 4.56
C GLY A 28 -8.21 -13.77 3.29
N ALA A 29 -8.61 -14.80 2.52
CA ALA A 29 -9.16 -14.60 1.19
C ALA A 29 -10.43 -13.75 1.20
N GLU A 30 -11.32 -14.01 2.16
CA GLU A 30 -12.60 -13.33 2.19
C GLU A 30 -12.44 -11.84 2.47
N ALA A 31 -11.66 -11.51 3.48
CA ALA A 31 -11.41 -10.10 3.80
C ALA A 31 -10.63 -9.42 2.70
N PHE A 32 -9.68 -10.14 2.10
CA PHE A 32 -8.91 -9.57 1.01
C PHE A 32 -9.83 -9.21 -0.17
N ASP A 33 -10.71 -10.13 -0.55
CA ASP A 33 -11.62 -9.87 -1.66
C ASP A 33 -12.55 -8.70 -1.36
N ARG A 34 -13.01 -8.60 -0.12
CA ARG A 34 -13.96 -7.56 0.25
C ARG A 34 -13.31 -6.18 0.30
N LEU A 35 -12.10 -6.10 0.82
CA LEU A 35 -11.48 -4.80 1.09
C LEU A 35 -10.37 -4.46 0.12
N PHE A 36 -9.58 -5.44 -0.28
CA PHE A 36 -8.36 -5.18 -1.03
C PHE A 36 -8.45 -5.47 -2.52
N ALA A 37 -9.59 -6.01 -2.99
CA ALA A 37 -9.72 -6.29 -4.42
C ALA A 37 -9.51 -4.99 -5.20
N GLY A 38 -8.60 -5.04 -6.17
CA GLY A 38 -8.30 -3.89 -7.00
C GLY A 38 -7.39 -2.85 -6.37
N ILE A 39 -6.87 -3.12 -5.19
CA ILE A 39 -5.95 -2.18 -4.55
C ILE A 39 -4.66 -2.10 -5.36
N ARG A 40 -4.00 -0.95 -5.26
CA ARG A 40 -2.73 -0.76 -5.90
C ARG A 40 -1.79 -0.03 -4.95
N PHE A 41 -0.66 -0.66 -4.65
CA PHE A 41 0.38 -0.01 -3.88
C PHE A 41 1.27 0.71 -4.87
N ASP A 42 1.24 2.02 -4.82
CA ASP A 42 1.66 2.83 -5.95
C ASP A 42 3.07 3.39 -5.82
N LYS A 43 3.35 4.05 -4.71
CA LYS A 43 4.64 4.71 -4.57
C LYS A 43 4.98 4.89 -3.12
N ILE A 44 6.28 5.14 -2.88
CA ILE A 44 6.75 5.50 -1.56
C ILE A 44 7.44 6.85 -1.64
N ASP A 45 7.18 7.68 -0.65
CA ASP A 45 7.75 9.01 -0.55
C ASP A 45 8.35 9.10 0.84
N GLY A 46 9.68 8.96 0.92
CA GLY A 46 10.34 8.86 2.22
C GLY A 46 9.91 7.59 2.92
N THR A 47 9.20 7.74 4.05
CA THR A 47 8.68 6.59 4.79
C THR A 47 7.16 6.44 4.63
N MET A 48 6.58 7.14 3.68
CA MET A 48 5.15 7.18 3.48
C MET A 48 4.77 6.40 2.24
N LEU A 49 3.95 5.37 2.41
CA LEU A 49 3.48 4.54 1.32
C LEU A 49 2.11 5.02 0.88
N TYR A 50 1.91 5.17 -0.43
CA TYR A 50 0.63 5.53 -1.00
C TYR A 50 -0.01 4.36 -1.69
N ALA A 51 -1.27 4.14 -1.42
CA ALA A 51 -2.05 3.08 -2.05
C ALA A 51 -3.37 3.64 -2.53
N PHE A 52 -3.93 3.00 -3.54
CA PHE A 52 -5.24 3.38 -4.07
C PHE A 52 -6.19 2.21 -3.92
N ALA A 53 -7.31 2.46 -3.27
CA ALA A 53 -8.34 1.46 -3.05
C ALA A 53 -9.51 1.72 -3.99
N ARG A 54 -10.47 0.81 -3.97
CA ARG A 54 -11.60 0.81 -4.88
C ARG A 54 -12.44 2.08 -4.76
N ASP A 55 -12.71 2.52 -3.54
CA ASP A 55 -13.48 3.72 -3.32
C ASP A 55 -13.10 4.33 -1.97
N GLU A 56 -13.75 5.44 -1.64
CA GLU A 56 -13.37 6.22 -0.48
C GLU A 56 -13.67 5.49 0.83
N GLU A 57 -14.80 4.82 0.89
CA GLU A 57 -15.17 4.11 2.10
C GLU A 57 -14.21 2.95 2.38
N ILE A 58 -13.88 2.19 1.36
CA ILE A 58 -12.94 1.10 1.48
C ILE A 58 -11.55 1.63 1.83
N ALA A 59 -11.15 2.75 1.21
CA ALA A 59 -9.85 3.34 1.53
C ALA A 59 -9.76 3.70 3.00
N SER A 60 -10.81 4.28 3.54
CA SER A 60 -10.85 4.64 4.95
C SER A 60 -10.79 3.41 5.84
N ASP A 61 -11.54 2.37 5.50
CA ASP A 61 -11.54 1.14 6.28
C ASP A 61 -10.15 0.49 6.31
N ILE A 62 -9.48 0.47 5.17
CA ILE A 62 -8.15 -0.11 5.08
C ILE A 62 -7.17 0.71 5.91
N GLU A 63 -7.22 2.03 5.75
CA GLU A 63 -6.29 2.90 6.44
C GLU A 63 -6.44 2.79 7.95
N GLU A 64 -7.68 2.74 8.43
CA GLU A 64 -7.93 2.67 9.86
C GLU A 64 -7.63 1.30 10.45
N GLY A 65 -7.93 0.25 9.71
CA GLY A 65 -7.85 -1.09 10.26
C GLY A 65 -6.58 -1.84 9.98
N TYR A 66 -5.84 -1.47 8.91
CA TYR A 66 -4.77 -2.32 8.43
C TYR A 66 -3.44 -1.62 8.22
N SER A 67 -3.33 -0.32 8.49
CA SER A 67 -2.10 0.41 8.24
C SER A 67 -0.87 -0.22 8.87
N PRO A 68 -0.91 -0.64 10.14
CA PRO A 68 0.31 -1.22 10.72
C PRO A 68 0.76 -2.49 10.01
N TYR A 69 -0.19 -3.31 9.59
CA TYR A 69 0.13 -4.55 8.88
C TYR A 69 0.70 -4.25 7.51
N ILE A 70 0.10 -3.29 6.81
CA ILE A 70 0.58 -2.89 5.49
C ILE A 70 1.99 -2.31 5.61
N ALA A 71 2.22 -1.47 6.61
CA ALA A 71 3.54 -0.87 6.80
C ALA A 71 4.60 -1.93 7.05
N ALA A 72 4.27 -2.93 7.86
CA ALA A 72 5.22 -4.00 8.16
C ALA A 72 5.54 -4.83 6.92
N VAL A 73 4.51 -5.19 6.16
CA VAL A 73 4.66 -5.98 4.94
C VAL A 73 5.45 -5.20 3.89
N ALA A 74 5.08 -3.94 3.70
CA ALA A 74 5.72 -3.10 2.70
C ALA A 74 7.19 -2.87 3.05
N SER A 75 7.49 -2.68 4.33
CA SER A 75 8.88 -2.52 4.75
C SER A 75 9.73 -3.72 4.35
N ARG A 76 9.16 -4.91 4.45
CA ARG A 76 9.89 -6.12 4.09
C ARG A 76 10.07 -6.24 2.58
N VAL A 77 9.02 -5.98 1.83
CA VAL A 77 9.06 -6.09 0.37
C VAL A 77 9.99 -5.04 -0.22
N LEU A 78 9.87 -3.80 0.26
CA LEU A 78 10.62 -2.68 -0.30
C LEU A 78 12.01 -2.55 0.30
N LYS A 79 12.28 -3.26 1.40
CA LYS A 79 13.55 -3.23 2.10
C LYS A 79 13.93 -1.83 2.53
N THR A 80 12.93 -1.10 3.00
CA THR A 80 13.11 0.24 3.52
C THR A 80 12.04 0.45 4.59
N GLN A 81 12.24 1.48 5.40
CA GLN A 81 11.31 1.75 6.48
C GLN A 81 10.04 2.38 5.94
N VAL A 82 8.89 1.85 6.33
CA VAL A 82 7.60 2.41 6.00
C VAL A 82 6.88 2.66 7.33
N ASP A 83 6.58 3.92 7.59
CA ASP A 83 5.96 4.32 8.86
C ASP A 83 4.50 4.70 8.70
N ILE A 84 4.15 5.29 7.56
CA ILE A 84 2.82 5.84 7.34
C ILE A 84 2.28 5.25 6.05
N VAL A 85 1.01 4.87 6.08
CA VAL A 85 0.31 4.36 4.92
C VAL A 85 -0.87 5.28 4.65
N VAL A 86 -0.90 5.84 3.45
CA VAL A 86 -1.98 6.70 3.01
C VAL A 86 -2.76 5.95 1.95
N VAL A 87 -4.04 5.74 2.19
CA VAL A 87 -4.90 5.02 1.26
C VAL A 87 -5.94 5.96 0.71
N MET A 88 -5.97 6.10 -0.59
CA MET A 88 -6.87 7.02 -1.27
C MET A 88 -7.76 6.25 -2.23
N PRO A 89 -8.93 6.79 -2.56
CA PRO A 89 -9.75 6.15 -3.59
C PRO A 89 -9.13 6.36 -4.96
N LYS A 90 -9.37 5.42 -5.85
CA LYS A 90 -8.98 5.60 -7.23
C LYS A 90 -9.79 6.73 -7.84
N VAL A 91 -9.13 7.53 -8.66
CA VAL A 91 -9.79 8.62 -9.34
C VAL A 91 -10.37 8.09 -10.64
N LEU A 92 -11.66 8.35 -10.84
CA LEU A 92 -12.33 7.95 -12.06
C LEU A 92 -12.34 9.13 -13.01
N GLN A 93 -11.94 8.85 -14.24
CA GLN A 93 -11.88 9.90 -15.27
C GLN A 93 -13.00 9.78 -16.27
#